data_0adcd27de7ccd50ad2acca22d1c2b97c
#
_entry.id   0adcd27de7ccd50ad2acca22d1c2b97c
#
_cell.length_a   1.000
_cell.length_b   1.000
_cell.length_c   1.000
_cell.angle_alpha   90.00
_cell.angle_beta   90.00
_cell.angle_gamma   90.00
#
_symmetry.space_group_name_H-M   'P 1'
#
loop_
_entity.id
_entity.type
_entity.pdbx_description
1 polymer ?
#
loop_
_entity_poly.entity_id
_entity_poly.type
_entity_poly.pdbx_seq_one_letter_code
_entity_poly.pdbx_strand_id
1 'polypeptide(L)'
;MSPYYKMGDQALWNPSNGASRLFMSQVTVYQVEVGLPSGIGPMEADECQIDPIAFAVFVDALLAWHSETRHAVMAALSEGFVATVLALAEKANIEVNWHAAERAESDYLQTASDPHAKEWTAALQQKSRELTRHVAA
;
A
#
# COMPACT_ATOMS: atom_id res chain seq x y z
N MET A 1 -6.92 -21.28 -11.77
CA MET A 1 -6.11 -20.25 -12.42
C MET A 1 -5.80 -19.15 -11.43
N SER A 2 -4.64 -18.51 -11.58
CA SER A 2 -4.25 -17.41 -10.71
C SER A 2 -4.85 -16.11 -11.20
N PRO A 3 -5.31 -15.24 -10.31
CA PRO A 3 -5.88 -13.95 -10.71
C PRO A 3 -4.80 -12.96 -11.17
N TYR A 4 -5.18 -12.05 -12.05
CA TYR A 4 -4.33 -10.97 -12.54
C TYR A 4 -4.83 -9.61 -12.07
N TYR A 5 -3.92 -8.81 -11.54
CA TYR A 5 -4.17 -7.40 -11.24
C TYR A 5 -3.56 -6.59 -12.39
N LYS A 6 -4.40 -5.84 -13.09
CA LYS A 6 -4.02 -5.13 -14.31
C LYS A 6 -4.35 -3.64 -14.24
N MET A 7 -3.50 -2.85 -14.86
CA MET A 7 -3.76 -1.43 -15.07
C MET A 7 -3.70 -1.19 -16.58
N GLY A 8 -4.85 -1.03 -17.21
CA GLY A 8 -4.95 -1.07 -18.67
C GLY A 8 -4.49 -2.43 -19.19
N ASP A 9 -3.52 -2.44 -20.08
CA ASP A 9 -2.96 -3.67 -20.66
C ASP A 9 -1.77 -4.22 -19.85
N GLN A 10 -1.30 -3.48 -18.86
CA GLN A 10 -0.17 -3.89 -18.04
C GLN A 10 -0.61 -4.81 -16.91
N ALA A 11 -0.07 -6.02 -16.87
CA ALA A 11 -0.25 -6.91 -15.72
C ALA A 11 0.76 -6.52 -14.63
N LEU A 12 0.23 -6.17 -13.46
CA LEU A 12 1.05 -5.75 -12.33
C LEU A 12 1.40 -6.90 -11.40
N TRP A 13 0.48 -7.83 -11.22
CA TRP A 13 0.63 -8.89 -10.22
C TRP A 13 -0.24 -10.08 -10.58
N ASN A 14 0.28 -11.27 -10.35
CA ASN A 14 -0.44 -12.52 -10.56
C ASN A 14 -0.24 -13.43 -9.33
N PRO A 15 -0.89 -13.09 -8.19
CA PRO A 15 -0.70 -13.85 -6.96
C PRO A 15 -1.46 -15.17 -6.95
N SER A 16 -1.20 -15.99 -5.93
CA SER A 16 -2.03 -17.15 -5.65
C SER A 16 -3.47 -16.73 -5.30
N ASN A 17 -4.41 -17.65 -5.42
CA ASN A 17 -5.80 -17.38 -5.05
C ASN A 17 -5.94 -16.97 -3.58
N GLY A 18 -5.17 -17.60 -2.69
CA GLY A 18 -5.18 -17.27 -1.27
C GLY A 18 -4.66 -15.86 -0.99
N ALA A 19 -3.55 -15.49 -1.60
CA ALA A 19 -2.99 -14.14 -1.45
C ALA A 19 -3.94 -13.08 -1.99
N SER A 20 -4.56 -13.34 -3.15
CA SER A 20 -5.54 -12.43 -3.74
C SER A 20 -6.75 -12.23 -2.85
N ARG A 21 -7.30 -13.33 -2.30
CA ARG A 21 -8.45 -13.26 -1.41
C ARG A 21 -8.15 -12.41 -0.17
N LEU A 22 -6.99 -12.65 0.45
CA LEU A 22 -6.56 -11.90 1.63
C LEU A 22 -6.38 -10.43 1.28
N PHE A 23 -5.69 -10.15 0.18
CA PHE A 23 -5.44 -8.78 -0.25
C PHE A 23 -6.75 -8.02 -0.52
N MET A 24 -7.68 -8.62 -1.25
CA MET A 24 -8.98 -7.98 -1.55
C MET A 24 -9.81 -7.72 -0.30
N SER A 25 -9.74 -8.61 0.70
CA SER A 25 -10.39 -8.38 1.99
C SER A 25 -9.79 -7.17 2.70
N GLN A 26 -8.47 -7.03 2.66
CA GLN A 26 -7.77 -5.89 3.26
C GLN A 26 -8.06 -4.58 2.49
N VAL A 27 -8.18 -4.63 1.18
CA VAL A 27 -8.57 -3.46 0.38
C VAL A 27 -9.90 -2.90 0.90
N THR A 28 -10.88 -3.75 1.13
CA THR A 28 -12.18 -3.34 1.67
C THR A 28 -12.03 -2.65 3.03
N VAL A 29 -11.23 -3.23 3.93
CA VAL A 29 -10.98 -2.67 5.26
C VAL A 29 -10.33 -1.29 5.15
N TYR A 30 -9.28 -1.17 4.36
CA TYR A 30 -8.51 0.08 4.30
C TYR A 30 -9.21 1.19 3.52
N GLN A 31 -10.11 0.86 2.60
CA GLN A 31 -10.98 1.87 1.98
C GLN A 31 -11.85 2.56 3.03
N VAL A 32 -12.33 1.80 4.01
CA VAL A 32 -13.11 2.36 5.13
C VAL A 32 -12.21 3.21 6.04
N GLU A 33 -11.04 2.67 6.41
CA GLU A 33 -10.11 3.38 7.31
C GLU A 33 -9.61 4.70 6.71
N VAL A 34 -9.26 4.70 5.44
CA VAL A 34 -8.72 5.87 4.75
C VAL A 34 -9.85 6.81 4.29
N GLY A 35 -11.04 6.26 4.06
CA GLY A 35 -12.20 7.04 3.61
C GLY A 35 -12.23 7.36 2.12
N LEU A 36 -11.52 6.58 1.31
CA LEU A 36 -11.43 6.78 -0.14
C LEU A 36 -11.52 5.46 -0.88
N PRO A 37 -12.06 5.46 -2.12
CA PRO A 37 -11.98 4.27 -2.97
C PRO A 37 -10.53 4.02 -3.39
N SER A 38 -10.17 2.75 -3.51
CA SER A 38 -8.80 2.36 -3.87
C SER A 38 -8.52 2.40 -5.37
N GLY A 39 -9.57 2.41 -6.18
CA GLY A 39 -9.41 2.20 -7.62
C GLY A 39 -9.18 0.73 -7.99
N ILE A 40 -9.03 -0.15 -7.01
CA ILE A 40 -8.90 -1.58 -7.25
C ILE A 40 -10.30 -2.15 -7.41
N GLY A 41 -10.63 -2.55 -8.64
CA GLY A 41 -11.95 -3.05 -8.97
C GLY A 41 -12.20 -4.46 -8.48
N PRO A 42 -13.42 -4.98 -8.66
CA PRO A 42 -13.73 -6.34 -8.26
C PRO A 42 -12.98 -7.35 -9.12
N MET A 43 -12.71 -8.52 -8.53
CA MET A 43 -12.13 -9.64 -9.28
C MET A 43 -13.23 -10.31 -10.09
N GLU A 44 -13.12 -10.25 -11.41
CA GLU A 44 -14.08 -10.85 -12.34
C GLU A 44 -13.33 -11.68 -13.37
N ALA A 45 -13.70 -12.94 -13.53
CA ALA A 45 -13.07 -13.87 -14.47
C ALA A 45 -11.53 -13.90 -14.30
N ASP A 46 -11.08 -13.94 -13.06
CA ASP A 46 -9.67 -13.95 -12.67
C ASP A 46 -8.89 -12.70 -13.12
N GLU A 47 -9.58 -11.59 -13.33
CA GLU A 47 -8.95 -10.29 -13.61
C GLU A 47 -9.53 -9.20 -12.71
N CYS A 48 -8.64 -8.32 -12.25
CA CYS A 48 -9.00 -7.12 -11.51
C CYS A 48 -8.41 -5.93 -12.25
N GLN A 49 -9.25 -4.98 -12.63
CA GLN A 49 -8.77 -3.74 -13.25
C GLN A 49 -8.57 -2.67 -12.18
N ILE A 50 -7.43 -2.00 -12.25
CA ILE A 50 -7.08 -0.91 -11.34
C ILE A 50 -7.19 0.41 -12.09
N ASP A 51 -8.02 1.33 -11.58
CA ASP A 51 -8.11 2.69 -12.11
C ASP A 51 -6.89 3.48 -11.66
N PRO A 52 -6.02 3.92 -12.58
CA PRO A 52 -4.76 4.57 -12.21
C PRO A 52 -4.94 5.87 -11.43
N ILE A 53 -5.96 6.65 -11.74
CA ILE A 53 -6.19 7.95 -11.09
C ILE A 53 -6.65 7.73 -9.65
N ALA A 54 -7.67 6.92 -9.44
CA ALA A 54 -8.19 6.62 -8.11
C ALA A 54 -7.14 5.90 -7.26
N PHE A 55 -6.39 4.97 -7.86
CA PHE A 55 -5.34 4.24 -7.15
C PHE A 55 -4.23 5.17 -6.67
N ALA A 56 -3.77 6.10 -7.51
CA ALA A 56 -2.73 7.06 -7.14
C ALA A 56 -3.16 7.93 -5.94
N VAL A 57 -4.40 8.40 -5.94
CA VAL A 57 -4.95 9.18 -4.82
C VAL A 57 -5.02 8.32 -3.55
N PHE A 58 -5.47 7.08 -3.68
CA PHE A 58 -5.57 6.15 -2.55
C PHE A 58 -4.19 5.84 -1.95
N VAL A 59 -3.19 5.59 -2.79
CA VAL A 59 -1.82 5.27 -2.36
C VAL A 59 -1.27 6.40 -1.48
N ASP A 60 -1.37 7.65 -1.94
CA ASP A 60 -0.87 8.80 -1.18
C ASP A 60 -1.63 8.98 0.13
N ALA A 61 -2.94 8.82 0.11
CA ALA A 61 -3.77 8.92 1.32
C ALA A 61 -3.48 7.78 2.31
N LEU A 62 -3.28 6.56 1.81
CA LEU A 62 -2.94 5.41 2.63
C LEU A 62 -1.57 5.60 3.30
N LEU A 63 -0.60 6.06 2.54
CA LEU A 63 0.74 6.32 3.08
C LEU A 63 0.70 7.42 4.15
N ALA A 64 -0.04 8.50 3.91
CA ALA A 64 -0.23 9.56 4.90
C ALA A 64 -0.92 9.03 6.15
N TRP A 65 -1.99 8.25 5.99
CA TRP A 65 -2.70 7.62 7.11
C TRP A 65 -1.77 6.74 7.95
N HIS A 66 -0.96 5.90 7.30
CA HIS A 66 0.00 5.02 7.96
C HIS A 66 1.08 5.83 8.69
N SER A 67 1.59 6.89 8.07
CA SER A 67 2.66 7.73 8.62
C SER A 67 2.19 8.60 9.78
N GLU A 68 0.91 8.99 9.78
CA GLU A 68 0.31 9.80 10.83
C GLU A 68 -0.16 8.99 12.02
N THR A 69 -0.29 7.66 11.90
CA THR A 69 -0.65 6.84 13.05
C THR A 69 0.50 6.85 14.07
N ARG A 70 0.16 7.12 15.32
CA ARG A 70 1.14 7.21 16.40
C ARG A 70 1.03 6.01 17.34
N HIS A 71 0.47 4.94 16.83
CA HIS A 71 0.23 3.72 17.59
C HIS A 71 1.02 2.58 16.95
N ALA A 72 2.01 2.07 17.69
CA ALA A 72 2.94 1.06 17.16
C ALA A 72 2.24 -0.21 16.69
N VAL A 73 1.17 -0.64 17.36
CA VAL A 73 0.42 -1.83 16.98
C VAL A 73 -0.33 -1.59 15.68
N MET A 74 -0.95 -0.42 15.51
CA MET A 74 -1.63 -0.08 14.26
C MET A 74 -0.66 -0.03 13.08
N ALA A 75 0.50 0.58 13.28
CA ALA A 75 1.55 0.62 12.27
C ALA A 75 2.01 -0.79 11.88
N ALA A 76 2.21 -1.66 12.86
CA ALA A 76 2.63 -3.04 12.63
C ALA A 76 1.55 -3.85 11.89
N LEU A 77 0.28 -3.69 12.27
CA LEU A 77 -0.82 -4.40 11.64
C LEU A 77 -1.02 -3.99 10.18
N SER A 78 -0.80 -2.72 9.86
CA SER A 78 -1.02 -2.18 8.52
C SER A 78 0.21 -2.24 7.59
N GLU A 79 1.40 -2.43 8.13
CA GLU A 79 2.65 -2.36 7.37
C GLU A 79 2.65 -3.26 6.13
N GLY A 80 2.24 -4.52 6.27
CA GLY A 80 2.24 -5.48 5.17
C GLY A 80 1.33 -5.06 4.02
N PHE A 81 0.13 -4.60 4.34
CA PHE A 81 -0.80 -4.12 3.32
C PHE A 81 -0.28 -2.86 2.62
N VAL A 82 0.17 -1.88 3.41
CA VAL A 82 0.70 -0.62 2.86
C VAL A 82 1.91 -0.90 1.97
N ALA A 83 2.83 -1.75 2.41
CA ALA A 83 4.00 -2.13 1.62
C ALA A 83 3.62 -2.83 0.30
N THR A 84 2.59 -3.68 0.32
CA THR A 84 2.09 -4.37 -0.87
C THR A 84 1.50 -3.38 -1.87
N VAL A 85 0.69 -2.44 -1.39
CA VAL A 85 0.11 -1.38 -2.24
C VAL A 85 1.21 -0.52 -2.85
N LEU A 86 2.23 -0.16 -2.08
CA LEU A 86 3.37 0.61 -2.57
C LEU A 86 4.18 -0.16 -3.61
N ALA A 87 4.32 -1.48 -3.45
CA ALA A 87 4.97 -2.33 -4.45
C ALA A 87 4.18 -2.33 -5.78
N LEU A 88 2.85 -2.40 -5.71
CA LEU A 88 2.01 -2.31 -6.91
C LEU A 88 2.14 -0.93 -7.57
N ALA A 89 2.19 0.15 -6.78
CA ALA A 89 2.37 1.50 -7.30
C ALA A 89 3.72 1.64 -8.02
N GLU A 90 4.77 1.06 -7.48
CA GLU A 90 6.09 1.06 -8.13
C GLU A 90 6.05 0.29 -9.46
N LYS A 91 5.42 -0.87 -9.48
CA LYS A 91 5.23 -1.65 -10.72
C LYS A 91 4.47 -0.87 -11.77
N ALA A 92 3.51 -0.07 -11.35
CA ALA A 92 2.67 0.75 -12.23
C ALA A 92 3.34 2.08 -12.63
N ASN A 93 4.53 2.37 -12.13
CA ASN A 93 5.24 3.64 -12.32
C ASN A 93 4.44 4.84 -11.79
N ILE A 94 3.71 4.64 -10.71
CA ILE A 94 2.98 5.71 -10.02
C ILE A 94 3.92 6.36 -9.01
N GLU A 95 4.04 7.68 -9.08
CA GLU A 95 4.81 8.47 -8.13
C GLU A 95 4.15 8.45 -6.76
N VAL A 96 4.93 8.19 -5.72
CA VAL A 96 4.47 8.12 -4.34
C VAL A 96 5.05 9.30 -3.55
N ASN A 97 4.22 9.96 -2.76
CA ASN A 97 4.63 11.13 -2.00
C ASN A 97 5.34 10.75 -0.68
N TRP A 98 6.52 10.19 -0.80
CA TRP A 98 7.36 9.84 0.35
C TRP A 98 7.76 11.04 1.20
N HIS A 99 7.88 12.21 0.57
CA HIS A 99 8.30 13.41 1.28
C HIS A 99 7.27 13.84 2.34
N ALA A 100 5.99 13.73 2.02
CA ALA A 100 4.93 14.01 3.00
C ALA A 100 4.95 13.02 4.16
N ALA A 101 5.23 11.73 3.89
CA ALA A 101 5.36 10.70 4.91
C ALA A 101 6.56 10.97 5.83
N GLU A 102 7.69 11.37 5.26
CA GLU A 102 8.89 11.70 6.02
C GLU A 102 8.66 12.92 6.92
N ARG A 103 7.91 13.92 6.45
CA ARG A 103 7.56 15.08 7.27
C ARG A 103 6.64 14.70 8.44
N ALA A 104 5.65 13.86 8.21
CA ALA A 104 4.75 13.39 9.26
C ALA A 104 5.52 12.63 10.34
N GLU A 105 6.46 11.76 9.93
CA GLU A 105 7.34 11.04 10.86
C GLU A 105 8.22 12.00 11.65
N SER A 106 8.81 13.00 11.00
CA SER A 106 9.66 14.00 11.64
C SER A 106 8.88 14.82 12.68
N ASP A 107 7.66 15.25 12.34
CA ASP A 107 6.78 15.98 13.27
C ASP A 107 6.45 15.12 14.50
N TYR A 108 6.17 13.85 14.30
CA TYR A 108 5.92 12.92 15.39
C TYR A 108 7.14 12.78 16.30
N LEU A 109 8.33 12.66 15.73
CA LEU A 109 9.57 12.47 16.48
C LEU A 109 9.92 13.67 17.35
N GLN A 110 9.48 14.88 16.99
CA GLN A 110 9.67 16.07 17.81
C GLN A 110 8.83 16.05 19.08
N THR A 111 7.74 15.28 19.11
CA THR A 111 6.79 15.24 20.22
C THR A 111 6.81 13.90 20.97
N ALA A 112 7.40 12.86 20.39
CA ALA A 112 7.42 11.52 20.96
C ALA A 112 8.78 11.18 21.55
N SER A 113 8.77 10.32 22.55
CA SER A 113 9.99 9.82 23.19
C SER A 113 10.37 8.40 22.71
N ASP A 114 9.65 7.84 21.76
CA ASP A 114 9.93 6.50 21.24
C ASP A 114 11.14 6.52 20.29
N PRO A 115 12.26 5.88 20.66
CA PRO A 115 13.46 5.88 19.84
C PRO A 115 13.32 5.06 18.54
N HIS A 116 12.30 4.20 18.44
CA HIS A 116 12.08 3.37 17.26
C HIS A 116 11.24 4.05 16.17
N ALA A 117 10.53 5.11 16.51
CA ALA A 117 9.62 5.79 15.58
C ALA A 117 10.35 6.37 14.37
N LYS A 118 11.61 6.80 14.52
CA LYS A 118 12.40 7.42 13.44
C LYS A 118 12.72 6.49 12.27
N GLU A 119 12.49 5.18 12.44
CA GLU A 119 12.82 4.19 11.41
C GLU A 119 11.61 3.72 10.63
N TRP A 120 10.41 4.21 10.94
CA TRP A 120 9.17 3.70 10.34
C TRP A 120 9.11 3.88 8.82
N THR A 121 9.39 5.08 8.32
CA THR A 121 9.37 5.34 6.88
C THR A 121 10.45 4.52 6.15
N ALA A 122 11.64 4.46 6.72
CA ALA A 122 12.73 3.67 6.15
C ALA A 122 12.39 2.18 6.13
N ALA A 123 11.81 1.67 7.22
CA ALA A 123 11.37 0.27 7.31
C ALA A 123 10.29 -0.05 6.28
N LEU A 124 9.34 0.86 6.09
CA LEU A 124 8.28 0.69 5.10
C LEU A 124 8.83 0.70 3.67
N GLN A 125 9.76 1.59 3.36
CA GLN A 125 10.44 1.64 2.06
C GLN A 125 11.20 0.34 1.79
N GLN A 126 11.91 -0.16 2.77
CA GLN A 126 12.63 -1.43 2.67
C GLN A 126 11.68 -2.59 2.40
N LYS A 127 10.57 -2.68 3.15
CA LYS A 127 9.56 -3.71 2.99
C LYS A 127 8.92 -3.64 1.59
N SER A 128 8.60 -2.45 1.14
CA SER A 128 8.04 -2.24 -0.20
C SER A 128 8.98 -2.73 -1.30
N ARG A 129 10.28 -2.41 -1.18
CA ARG A 129 11.28 -2.87 -2.15
C ARG A 129 11.42 -4.38 -2.16
N GLU A 130 11.39 -5.02 -1.00
CA GLU A 130 11.43 -6.48 -0.90
C GLU A 130 10.22 -7.11 -1.59
N LEU A 131 9.02 -6.57 -1.34
CA LEU A 131 7.79 -7.08 -1.93
C LEU A 131 7.71 -6.85 -3.43
N THR A 132 8.30 -5.79 -3.95
CA THR A 132 8.34 -5.52 -5.40
C THR A 132 8.98 -6.68 -6.16
N ARG A 133 9.94 -7.37 -5.57
CA ARG A 133 10.56 -8.56 -6.15
C ARG A 133 9.59 -9.73 -6.27
N HIS A 134 8.59 -9.79 -5.40
CA HIS A 134 7.60 -10.86 -5.36
C HIS A 134 6.32 -10.51 -6.10
N VAL A 135 6.14 -9.25 -6.48
CA VAL A 135 5.04 -8.77 -7.32
C VAL A 135 5.50 -8.84 -8.76
N ALA A 136 5.50 -10.05 -9.30
CA ALA A 136 5.89 -10.30 -10.68
C ALA A 136 4.66 -10.73 -11.48
N ALA A 137 4.59 -10.28 -12.70
CA ALA A 137 3.52 -10.67 -13.61
C ALA A 137 4.08 -11.25 -14.89
#